data_310269e357c13e70717bbf61c0bebe11
#
_entry.id   310269e357c13e70717bbf61c0bebe11
#
_cell.length_a   1.000
_cell.length_b   1.000
_cell.length_c   1.000
_cell.angle_alpha   90.00
_cell.angle_beta   90.00
_cell.angle_gamma   90.00
#
_symmetry.space_group_name_H-M   'P 1'
#
loop_
_entity.id
_entity.type
_entity.pdbx_description
1 polymer ?
#
loop_
_entity_poly.entity_id
_entity_poly.type
_entity_poly.pdbx_seq_one_letter_code
_entity_poly.pdbx_strand_id
1 'polypeptide(L)'
;MNAAILSKISGKSALNQQVFDNTFSVFNALKETLHEMSSELDDRLEEMGHEVKIEYRDRGKFEAQLQVADDILIFSMHSNVFEFNREHIIWQNSYVRDNKANSYCGMINIYNFLSDSFKYNRSADEGYLIGRLFVNREKQYFVEGKRQISMRHNNFGTQTISKESLINIIETAMDYAVDFDLLVPPYDTVKVVTVDQLNTKIENSKMQTGKRLGYKFNSDDI
;
A
#
# COMPACT_ATOMS: atom_id res chain seq x y z
N MET A 1 -33.86 -13.87 25.82
CA MET A 1 -32.92 -13.35 24.79
C MET A 1 -33.25 -14.01 23.47
N ASN A 2 -33.34 -13.27 22.37
CA ASN A 2 -33.79 -13.80 21.07
C ASN A 2 -32.67 -14.68 20.45
N ALA A 3 -32.92 -16.00 20.33
CA ALA A 3 -31.98 -16.98 19.79
C ALA A 3 -31.50 -16.64 18.35
N ALA A 4 -32.37 -16.04 17.54
CA ALA A 4 -32.01 -15.60 16.18
C ALA A 4 -30.96 -14.46 16.18
N ILE A 5 -31.06 -13.54 17.16
CA ILE A 5 -30.04 -12.47 17.31
C ILE A 5 -28.70 -13.05 17.74
N LEU A 6 -28.71 -13.99 18.69
CA LEU A 6 -27.47 -14.65 19.13
C LEU A 6 -26.77 -15.41 18.00
N SER A 7 -27.53 -16.18 17.22
CA SER A 7 -27.01 -16.92 16.07
C SER A 7 -26.41 -15.96 15.01
N LYS A 8 -27.10 -14.83 14.75
CA LYS A 8 -26.64 -13.83 13.79
C LYS A 8 -25.36 -13.12 14.26
N ILE A 9 -25.28 -12.77 15.54
CA ILE A 9 -24.10 -12.13 16.13
C ILE A 9 -22.92 -13.11 16.09
N SER A 10 -23.10 -14.35 16.57
CA SER A 10 -22.02 -15.34 16.61
C SER A 10 -21.49 -15.68 15.21
N GLY A 11 -22.39 -15.86 14.24
CA GLY A 11 -21.97 -16.17 12.85
C GLY A 11 -21.20 -15.01 12.20
N LYS A 12 -21.66 -13.76 12.36
CA LYS A 12 -20.98 -12.60 11.79
C LYS A 12 -19.63 -12.34 12.50
N SER A 13 -19.59 -12.47 13.83
CA SER A 13 -18.35 -12.30 14.59
C SER A 13 -17.32 -13.36 14.23
N ALA A 14 -17.71 -14.64 14.08
CA ALA A 14 -16.82 -15.70 13.67
C ALA A 14 -16.24 -15.48 12.27
N LEU A 15 -17.06 -15.03 11.31
CA LEU A 15 -16.62 -14.67 9.96
C LEU A 15 -15.60 -13.52 10.01
N ASN A 16 -15.91 -12.44 10.71
CA ASN A 16 -15.01 -11.30 10.81
C ASN A 16 -13.69 -11.66 11.48
N GLN A 17 -13.74 -12.50 12.54
CA GLN A 17 -12.54 -12.97 13.21
C GLN A 17 -11.66 -13.80 12.26
N GLN A 18 -12.27 -14.74 11.53
CA GLN A 18 -11.54 -15.57 10.54
C GLN A 18 -10.87 -14.73 9.45
N VAL A 19 -11.58 -13.73 8.91
CA VAL A 19 -11.02 -12.81 7.90
C VAL A 19 -9.88 -11.99 8.47
N PHE A 20 -10.06 -11.46 9.70
CA PHE A 20 -9.02 -10.70 10.39
C PHE A 20 -7.77 -11.54 10.62
N ASP A 21 -7.91 -12.76 11.17
CA ASP A 21 -6.79 -13.66 11.48
C ASP A 21 -6.03 -14.05 10.21
N ASN A 22 -6.75 -14.34 9.12
CA ASN A 22 -6.15 -14.61 7.82
C ASN A 22 -5.37 -13.42 7.28
N THR A 23 -5.97 -12.22 7.34
CA THR A 23 -5.32 -10.99 6.85
C THR A 23 -4.08 -10.66 7.69
N PHE A 24 -4.16 -10.85 9.00
CA PHE A 24 -3.04 -10.64 9.90
C PHE A 24 -1.91 -11.66 9.67
N SER A 25 -2.27 -12.93 9.42
CA SER A 25 -1.29 -13.96 9.02
C SER A 25 -0.59 -13.60 7.71
N VAL A 26 -1.34 -13.12 6.72
CA VAL A 26 -0.80 -12.64 5.43
C VAL A 26 0.09 -11.42 5.63
N PHE A 27 -0.31 -10.48 6.49
CA PHE A 27 0.48 -9.30 6.78
C PHE A 27 1.81 -9.63 7.47
N ASN A 28 1.84 -10.61 8.37
CA ASN A 28 3.09 -11.08 8.97
C ASN A 28 4.00 -11.75 7.92
N ALA A 29 3.45 -12.59 7.05
CA ALA A 29 4.20 -13.18 5.94
C ALA A 29 4.73 -12.10 4.97
N LEU A 30 3.96 -11.03 4.73
CA LEU A 30 4.39 -9.88 3.94
C LEU A 30 5.57 -9.16 4.60
N LYS A 31 5.56 -8.96 5.92
CA LYS A 31 6.69 -8.37 6.66
C LYS A 31 7.97 -9.20 6.52
N GLU A 32 7.85 -10.52 6.67
CA GLU A 32 8.97 -11.45 6.50
C GLU A 32 9.53 -11.36 5.06
N THR A 33 8.63 -11.35 4.07
CA THR A 33 9.01 -11.23 2.66
C THR A 33 9.69 -9.87 2.36
N LEU A 34 9.19 -8.78 2.91
CA LEU A 34 9.81 -7.44 2.78
C LEU A 34 11.23 -7.41 3.37
N HIS A 35 11.43 -8.04 4.53
CA HIS A 35 12.73 -8.11 5.17
C HIS A 35 13.73 -8.91 4.33
N GLU A 36 13.33 -10.10 3.86
CA GLU A 36 14.16 -10.95 3.03
C GLU A 36 14.54 -10.26 1.71
N MET A 37 13.54 -9.69 1.00
CA MET A 37 13.77 -8.98 -0.26
C MET A 37 14.66 -7.75 -0.09
N SER A 38 14.50 -6.99 1.01
CA SER A 38 15.33 -5.81 1.25
C SER A 38 16.79 -6.20 1.43
N SER A 39 17.10 -7.27 2.17
CA SER A 39 18.46 -7.75 2.36
C SER A 39 19.08 -8.24 1.05
N GLU A 40 18.33 -9.04 0.27
CA GLU A 40 18.81 -9.58 -0.99
C GLU A 40 19.10 -8.47 -2.03
N LEU A 41 18.24 -7.46 -2.08
CA LEU A 41 18.42 -6.34 -3.01
C LEU A 41 19.57 -5.43 -2.60
N ASP A 42 19.74 -5.17 -1.29
CA ASP A 42 20.84 -4.37 -0.77
C ASP A 42 22.20 -5.01 -1.10
N ASP A 43 22.34 -6.32 -0.81
CA ASP A 43 23.53 -7.11 -1.13
C ASP A 43 23.86 -7.05 -2.63
N ARG A 44 22.87 -7.22 -3.51
CA ARG A 44 23.07 -7.17 -4.96
C ARG A 44 23.47 -5.81 -5.47
N LEU A 45 22.92 -4.72 -4.90
CA LEU A 45 23.27 -3.36 -5.29
C LEU A 45 24.68 -3.00 -4.85
N GLU A 46 25.11 -3.44 -3.66
CA GLU A 46 26.50 -3.30 -3.20
C GLU A 46 27.48 -4.04 -4.13
N GLU A 47 27.17 -5.29 -4.53
CA GLU A 47 27.99 -6.05 -5.49
C GLU A 47 28.13 -5.35 -6.86
N MET A 48 27.08 -4.62 -7.26
CA MET A 48 27.08 -3.81 -8.49
C MET A 48 27.80 -2.46 -8.33
N GLY A 49 28.22 -2.10 -7.11
CA GLY A 49 28.88 -0.83 -6.80
C GLY A 49 27.94 0.38 -6.75
N HIS A 50 26.65 0.15 -6.50
CA HIS A 50 25.65 1.21 -6.35
C HIS A 50 25.35 1.48 -4.87
N GLU A 51 25.51 2.73 -4.45
CA GLU A 51 25.11 3.22 -3.12
C GLU A 51 23.64 3.62 -3.11
N VAL A 52 22.75 2.66 -3.36
CA VAL A 52 21.30 2.88 -3.31
C VAL A 52 20.74 2.26 -2.02
N LYS A 53 19.99 3.04 -1.26
CA LYS A 53 19.46 2.57 0.02
C LYS A 53 18.22 1.72 -0.18
N ILE A 54 18.28 0.46 0.25
CA ILE A 54 17.13 -0.43 0.40
C ILE A 54 17.04 -0.81 1.88
N GLU A 55 15.95 -0.45 2.55
CA GLU A 55 15.83 -0.69 3.99
C GLU A 55 14.41 -1.08 4.38
N TYR A 56 14.27 -2.24 5.03
CA TYR A 56 13.04 -2.62 5.70
C TYR A 56 13.02 -2.06 7.13
N ARG A 57 11.83 -1.58 7.56
CA ARG A 57 11.57 -1.24 8.96
C ARG A 57 10.21 -1.77 9.41
N ASP A 58 10.21 -2.49 10.52
CA ASP A 58 8.97 -2.80 11.23
C ASP A 58 8.45 -1.54 11.95
N ARG A 59 7.22 -1.14 11.63
CA ARG A 59 6.56 0.03 12.22
C ARG A 59 5.49 -0.32 13.24
N GLY A 60 5.47 -1.58 13.70
CA GLY A 60 4.54 -2.09 14.69
C GLY A 60 3.54 -3.11 14.13
N LYS A 61 2.50 -3.40 14.90
CA LYS A 61 1.60 -4.54 14.65
C LYS A 61 0.94 -4.51 13.27
N PHE A 62 0.60 -3.32 12.76
CA PHE A 62 -0.22 -3.14 11.55
C PHE A 62 0.48 -2.30 10.47
N GLU A 63 1.75 -1.99 10.64
CA GLU A 63 2.50 -1.22 9.66
C GLU A 63 3.89 -1.81 9.41
N ALA A 64 4.33 -1.71 8.16
CA ALA A 64 5.67 -2.03 7.70
C ALA A 64 6.12 -0.98 6.68
N GLN A 65 7.42 -0.73 6.62
CA GLN A 65 8.04 0.22 5.71
C GLN A 65 9.10 -0.47 4.90
N LEU A 66 9.14 -0.17 3.60
CA LEU A 66 10.25 -0.48 2.72
C LEU A 66 10.74 0.81 2.08
N GLN A 67 11.98 1.17 2.33
CA GLN A 67 12.65 2.25 1.58
C GLN A 67 13.28 1.66 0.33
N VAL A 68 13.06 2.31 -0.81
CA VAL A 68 13.65 1.97 -2.10
C VAL A 68 14.17 3.27 -2.71
N ALA A 69 15.47 3.47 -2.67
CA ALA A 69 16.11 4.73 -3.06
C ALA A 69 15.47 5.95 -2.36
N ASP A 70 14.90 6.87 -3.14
CA ASP A 70 14.25 8.08 -2.65
C ASP A 70 12.78 7.90 -2.30
N ASP A 71 12.24 6.69 -2.42
CA ASP A 71 10.86 6.35 -2.12
C ASP A 71 10.70 5.54 -0.84
N ILE A 72 9.57 5.74 -0.16
CA ILE A 72 9.15 4.91 0.97
C ILE A 72 7.78 4.32 0.67
N LEU A 73 7.73 3.00 0.63
CA LEU A 73 6.49 2.24 0.60
C LEU A 73 6.05 1.93 2.03
N ILE A 74 4.82 2.33 2.38
CA ILE A 74 4.19 2.00 3.65
C ILE A 74 3.09 0.98 3.39
N PHE A 75 3.24 -0.19 3.99
CA PHE A 75 2.21 -1.23 4.02
C PHE A 75 1.45 -1.11 5.33
N SER A 76 0.14 -0.81 5.25
CA SER A 76 -0.68 -0.56 6.43
C SER A 76 -1.92 -1.46 6.41
N MET A 77 -1.98 -2.42 7.35
CA MET A 77 -3.14 -3.29 7.53
C MET A 77 -4.22 -2.58 8.34
N HIS A 78 -5.45 -2.59 7.82
CA HIS A 78 -6.59 -2.08 8.57
C HIS A 78 -7.10 -3.12 9.58
N SER A 79 -7.46 -2.68 10.79
CA SER A 79 -7.92 -3.55 11.87
C SER A 79 -9.36 -4.08 11.69
N ASN A 80 -10.15 -3.47 10.81
CA ASN A 80 -11.52 -3.89 10.53
C ASN A 80 -11.61 -4.75 9.27
N VAL A 81 -12.68 -5.56 9.21
CA VAL A 81 -13.10 -6.32 8.04
C VAL A 81 -14.19 -5.53 7.32
N PHE A 82 -14.13 -5.52 5.99
CA PHE A 82 -15.01 -4.76 5.11
C PHE A 82 -15.85 -5.68 4.23
N GLU A 83 -17.07 -5.27 3.93
CA GLU A 83 -17.89 -5.79 2.84
C GLU A 83 -17.91 -4.74 1.72
N PHE A 84 -17.80 -5.15 0.46
CA PHE A 84 -17.81 -4.24 -0.68
C PHE A 84 -19.21 -3.70 -0.96
N ASN A 85 -19.28 -2.43 -1.44
CA ASN A 85 -20.52 -1.85 -1.96
C ASN A 85 -21.08 -2.75 -3.07
N ARG A 86 -22.41 -2.85 -3.14
CA ARG A 86 -23.13 -3.72 -4.10
C ARG A 86 -22.86 -3.37 -5.56
N GLU A 87 -22.42 -2.16 -5.84
CA GLU A 87 -22.02 -1.69 -7.17
C GLU A 87 -20.58 -2.13 -7.57
N HIS A 88 -19.81 -2.63 -6.60
CA HIS A 88 -18.42 -3.03 -6.83
C HIS A 88 -18.35 -4.25 -7.74
N ILE A 89 -17.37 -4.25 -8.67
CA ILE A 89 -17.18 -5.31 -9.67
C ILE A 89 -17.02 -6.72 -9.08
N ILE A 90 -16.58 -6.83 -7.83
CA ILE A 90 -16.40 -8.11 -7.12
C ILE A 90 -17.68 -8.97 -7.10
N TRP A 91 -18.87 -8.32 -7.13
CA TRP A 91 -20.16 -9.00 -7.14
C TRP A 91 -20.49 -9.69 -8.49
N GLN A 92 -19.74 -9.38 -9.54
CA GLN A 92 -19.84 -10.06 -10.83
C GLN A 92 -19.07 -11.38 -10.85
N ASN A 93 -18.14 -11.59 -9.88
CA ASN A 93 -17.38 -12.82 -9.75
C ASN A 93 -18.28 -13.98 -9.27
N SER A 94 -18.24 -15.14 -9.95
CA SER A 94 -19.02 -16.32 -9.58
C SER A 94 -18.73 -16.79 -8.14
N TYR A 95 -17.48 -16.79 -7.74
CA TYR A 95 -17.03 -17.15 -6.39
C TYR A 95 -17.72 -16.35 -5.27
N VAL A 96 -17.99 -15.06 -5.53
CA VAL A 96 -18.71 -14.18 -4.58
C VAL A 96 -20.22 -14.37 -4.69
N ARG A 97 -20.74 -14.59 -5.91
CA ARG A 97 -22.17 -14.85 -6.12
C ARG A 97 -22.62 -16.16 -5.48
N ASP A 98 -21.80 -17.20 -5.56
CA ASP A 98 -22.07 -18.52 -4.99
C ASP A 98 -22.08 -18.46 -3.46
N ASN A 99 -21.22 -17.64 -2.87
CA ASN A 99 -21.19 -17.43 -1.42
C ASN A 99 -20.88 -15.96 -1.06
N LYS A 100 -21.91 -15.24 -0.65
CA LYS A 100 -21.78 -13.81 -0.26
C LYS A 100 -20.79 -13.56 0.87
N ALA A 101 -20.51 -14.56 1.73
CA ALA A 101 -19.50 -14.42 2.78
C ALA A 101 -18.08 -14.23 2.22
N ASN A 102 -17.85 -14.56 0.96
CA ASN A 102 -16.57 -14.37 0.29
C ASN A 102 -16.29 -12.89 -0.06
N SER A 103 -17.30 -12.01 0.03
CA SER A 103 -17.13 -10.57 -0.15
C SER A 103 -16.57 -9.85 1.08
N TYR A 104 -16.45 -10.53 2.22
CA TYR A 104 -15.84 -9.95 3.41
C TYR A 104 -14.33 -10.11 3.34
N CYS A 105 -13.63 -8.99 3.37
CA CYS A 105 -12.17 -8.94 3.25
C CYS A 105 -11.53 -8.05 4.32
N GLY A 106 -10.35 -8.43 4.79
CA GLY A 106 -9.42 -7.51 5.40
C GLY A 106 -8.65 -6.76 4.32
N MET A 107 -7.99 -5.67 4.67
CA MET A 107 -7.35 -4.76 3.73
C MET A 107 -5.96 -4.36 4.21
N ILE A 108 -5.00 -4.40 3.28
CA ILE A 108 -3.65 -3.88 3.45
C ILE A 108 -3.45 -2.80 2.39
N ASN A 109 -3.28 -1.57 2.82
CA ASN A 109 -3.01 -0.43 1.96
C ASN A 109 -1.51 -0.34 1.66
N ILE A 110 -1.17 0.08 0.45
CA ILE A 110 0.20 0.34 0.00
C ILE A 110 0.27 1.81 -0.39
N TYR A 111 1.00 2.60 0.40
CA TYR A 111 1.22 4.02 0.14
C TYR A 111 2.65 4.25 -0.32
N ASN A 112 2.83 5.17 -1.24
CA ASN A 112 4.15 5.68 -1.65
C ASN A 112 4.35 7.11 -1.15
N PHE A 113 5.49 7.35 -0.49
CA PHE A 113 5.96 8.65 0.00
C PHE A 113 7.37 8.92 -0.49
N LEU A 114 7.79 10.18 -0.48
CA LEU A 114 9.19 10.52 -0.59
C LEU A 114 9.95 10.19 0.71
N SER A 115 11.15 9.66 0.61
CA SER A 115 12.00 9.36 1.76
C SER A 115 12.33 10.63 2.57
N ASP A 116 12.51 11.75 1.91
CA ASP A 116 12.75 13.05 2.50
C ASP A 116 11.62 13.52 3.43
N SER A 117 10.37 13.11 3.18
CA SER A 117 9.23 13.44 4.05
C SER A 117 9.41 12.88 5.45
N PHE A 118 9.97 11.68 5.55
CA PHE A 118 10.28 11.05 6.84
C PHE A 118 11.62 11.50 7.40
N LYS A 119 12.66 11.65 6.58
CA LYS A 119 14.00 12.08 6.99
C LYS A 119 13.98 13.46 7.64
N TYR A 120 13.20 14.38 7.09
CA TYR A 120 13.09 15.76 7.58
C TYR A 120 11.83 16.02 8.39
N ASN A 121 11.11 14.96 8.78
CA ASN A 121 9.88 15.03 9.58
C ASN A 121 8.85 16.02 9.02
N ARG A 122 8.63 15.99 7.70
CA ARG A 122 7.69 16.86 6.99
C ARG A 122 6.26 16.29 7.10
N SER A 123 5.61 16.53 8.22
CA SER A 123 4.30 15.93 8.55
C SER A 123 3.15 16.35 7.62
N ALA A 124 3.32 17.41 6.86
CA ALA A 124 2.34 17.93 5.90
C ALA A 124 2.52 17.36 4.48
N ASP A 125 3.60 16.58 4.24
CA ASP A 125 3.80 15.97 2.93
C ASP A 125 2.81 14.82 2.72
N GLU A 126 2.24 14.78 1.52
CA GLU A 126 1.24 13.78 1.16
C GLU A 126 1.90 12.53 0.57
N GLY A 127 1.35 11.37 0.91
CA GLY A 127 1.65 10.10 0.25
C GLY A 127 0.49 9.63 -0.61
N TYR A 128 0.77 8.71 -1.52
CA TYR A 128 -0.23 8.19 -2.46
C TYR A 128 -0.58 6.76 -2.16
N LEU A 129 -1.87 6.47 -2.14
CA LEU A 129 -2.37 5.11 -2.19
C LEU A 129 -2.14 4.57 -3.61
N ILE A 130 -1.18 3.66 -3.74
CA ILE A 130 -0.84 3.02 -5.02
C ILE A 130 -1.52 1.67 -5.20
N GLY A 131 -1.83 0.98 -4.09
CA GLY A 131 -2.54 -0.29 -4.13
C GLY A 131 -3.22 -0.65 -2.82
N ARG A 132 -4.21 -1.54 -2.90
CA ARG A 132 -4.88 -2.18 -1.77
C ARG A 132 -4.96 -3.68 -2.00
N LEU A 133 -4.35 -4.44 -1.11
CA LEU A 133 -4.47 -5.89 -1.09
C LEU A 133 -5.65 -6.28 -0.21
N PHE A 134 -6.60 -7.02 -0.78
CA PHE A 134 -7.75 -7.57 -0.07
C PHE A 134 -7.57 -9.07 0.12
N VAL A 135 -7.84 -9.56 1.34
CA VAL A 135 -7.73 -10.98 1.73
C VAL A 135 -9.01 -11.41 2.41
N ASN A 136 -9.60 -12.52 1.97
CA ASN A 136 -10.84 -13.03 2.53
C ASN A 136 -10.66 -14.22 3.50
N ARG A 137 -11.77 -14.80 3.95
CA ARG A 137 -11.80 -15.94 4.89
C ARG A 137 -11.12 -17.21 4.38
N GLU A 138 -10.94 -17.36 3.06
CA GLU A 138 -10.30 -18.52 2.42
C GLU A 138 -8.89 -18.20 1.93
N LYS A 139 -8.33 -17.05 2.38
CA LYS A 139 -7.05 -16.51 1.88
C LYS A 139 -7.02 -16.27 0.37
N GLN A 140 -8.20 -16.21 -0.27
CA GLN A 140 -8.30 -15.69 -1.63
C GLN A 140 -8.03 -14.19 -1.59
N TYR A 141 -7.38 -13.67 -2.62
CA TYR A 141 -6.96 -12.29 -2.65
C TYR A 141 -7.15 -11.66 -4.01
N PHE A 142 -7.19 -10.34 -4.02
CA PHE A 142 -6.99 -9.51 -5.21
C PHE A 142 -6.38 -8.17 -4.81
N VAL A 143 -5.80 -7.49 -5.79
CA VAL A 143 -5.22 -6.16 -5.60
C VAL A 143 -6.01 -5.15 -6.41
N GLU A 144 -6.45 -4.10 -5.75
CA GLU A 144 -7.01 -2.91 -6.37
C GLU A 144 -5.96 -1.81 -6.31
N GLY A 145 -5.76 -1.06 -7.38
CA GLY A 145 -4.75 -0.03 -7.39
C GLY A 145 -4.60 0.62 -8.74
N LYS A 146 -3.50 1.32 -8.92
CA LYS A 146 -3.14 1.88 -10.20
C LYS A 146 -3.08 0.79 -11.27
N ARG A 147 -3.35 1.15 -12.54
CA ARG A 147 -3.56 0.20 -13.64
C ARG A 147 -2.50 -0.91 -13.71
N GLN A 148 -1.24 -0.56 -13.54
CA GLN A 148 -0.12 -1.51 -13.57
C GLN A 148 -0.20 -2.54 -12.43
N ILE A 149 -0.66 -2.15 -11.25
CA ILE A 149 -0.77 -3.01 -10.07
C ILE A 149 -2.01 -3.89 -10.14
N SER A 150 -3.18 -3.32 -10.50
CA SER A 150 -4.45 -4.05 -10.47
C SER A 150 -4.58 -5.12 -11.56
N MET A 151 -3.99 -4.91 -12.74
CA MET A 151 -4.12 -5.87 -13.85
C MET A 151 -3.36 -7.17 -13.63
N ARG A 152 -2.27 -7.16 -12.85
CA ARG A 152 -1.42 -8.33 -12.63
C ARG A 152 -1.93 -9.28 -11.55
N HIS A 153 -2.82 -8.81 -10.64
CA HIS A 153 -3.18 -9.54 -9.41
C HIS A 153 -4.69 -9.71 -9.21
N ASN A 154 -5.47 -9.88 -10.29
CA ASN A 154 -6.93 -9.96 -10.22
C ASN A 154 -7.45 -11.39 -10.42
N ASN A 155 -7.02 -12.32 -9.54
CA ASN A 155 -7.39 -13.74 -9.59
C ASN A 155 -8.30 -14.16 -8.42
N PHE A 156 -9.19 -13.27 -7.97
CA PHE A 156 -10.05 -13.53 -6.82
C PHE A 156 -10.97 -14.74 -7.05
N GLY A 157 -10.90 -15.71 -6.13
CA GLY A 157 -11.66 -16.95 -6.19
C GLY A 157 -10.95 -18.10 -6.91
N THR A 158 -9.76 -17.88 -7.48
CA THR A 158 -9.00 -18.94 -8.17
C THR A 158 -7.64 -19.23 -7.53
N GLN A 159 -7.12 -18.32 -6.73
CA GLN A 159 -5.78 -18.43 -6.16
C GLN A 159 -5.71 -17.91 -4.73
N THR A 160 -5.21 -18.72 -3.82
CA THR A 160 -4.85 -18.30 -2.47
C THR A 160 -3.51 -17.57 -2.47
N ILE A 161 -3.38 -16.61 -1.56
CA ILE A 161 -2.14 -15.85 -1.43
C ILE A 161 -1.00 -16.75 -0.96
N SER A 162 0.15 -16.64 -1.63
CA SER A 162 1.38 -17.38 -1.36
C SER A 162 2.54 -16.42 -1.16
N LYS A 163 3.70 -16.90 -0.73
CA LYS A 163 4.93 -16.10 -0.66
C LYS A 163 5.31 -15.54 -2.03
N GLU A 164 5.20 -16.34 -3.09
CA GLU A 164 5.45 -15.89 -4.47
C GLU A 164 4.48 -14.77 -4.89
N SER A 165 3.20 -14.89 -4.52
CA SER A 165 2.21 -13.81 -4.76
C SER A 165 2.61 -12.52 -4.04
N LEU A 166 3.11 -12.61 -2.80
CA LEU A 166 3.58 -11.45 -2.02
C LEU A 166 4.81 -10.81 -2.66
N ILE A 167 5.79 -11.61 -3.10
CA ILE A 167 6.96 -11.13 -3.84
C ILE A 167 6.52 -10.33 -5.06
N ASN A 168 5.67 -10.91 -5.91
CA ASN A 168 5.17 -10.25 -7.12
C ASN A 168 4.41 -8.94 -6.82
N ILE A 169 3.64 -8.88 -5.73
CA ILE A 169 2.93 -7.65 -5.31
C ILE A 169 3.94 -6.58 -4.87
N ILE A 170 4.94 -6.97 -4.07
CA ILE A 170 5.98 -6.06 -3.59
C ILE A 170 6.81 -5.53 -4.76
N GLU A 171 7.28 -6.41 -5.65
CA GLU A 171 8.03 -6.02 -6.86
C GLU A 171 7.25 -5.05 -7.73
N THR A 172 5.94 -5.32 -7.95
CA THR A 172 5.08 -4.42 -8.73
C THR A 172 4.92 -3.06 -8.05
N ALA A 173 4.85 -3.02 -6.71
CA ALA A 173 4.77 -1.77 -5.96
C ALA A 173 6.09 -0.99 -6.00
N MET A 174 7.24 -1.68 -5.95
CA MET A 174 8.56 -1.09 -6.09
C MET A 174 8.78 -0.51 -7.50
N ASP A 175 8.48 -1.29 -8.53
CA ASP A 175 8.53 -0.89 -9.95
C ASP A 175 7.72 0.41 -10.17
N TYR A 176 6.48 0.42 -9.69
CA TYR A 176 5.64 1.62 -9.76
C TYR A 176 6.21 2.83 -9.00
N ALA A 177 6.83 2.61 -7.84
CA ALA A 177 7.40 3.69 -7.03
C ALA A 177 8.64 4.30 -7.70
N VAL A 178 9.51 3.46 -8.24
CA VAL A 178 10.76 3.88 -8.91
C VAL A 178 10.47 4.60 -10.22
N ASP A 179 9.46 4.16 -10.97
CA ASP A 179 9.05 4.81 -12.24
C ASP A 179 8.35 6.16 -12.03
N PHE A 180 8.02 6.51 -10.79
CA PHE A 180 7.26 7.72 -10.49
C PHE A 180 8.19 8.93 -10.26
N ASP A 181 8.48 9.66 -11.32
CA ASP A 181 9.33 10.86 -11.27
C ASP A 181 8.63 12.08 -10.69
N LEU A 182 9.42 12.95 -10.04
CA LEU A 182 8.98 14.27 -9.61
C LEU A 182 8.94 15.22 -10.81
N LEU A 183 7.80 15.84 -11.03
CA LEU A 183 7.67 16.85 -12.08
C LEU A 183 8.17 18.22 -11.61
N VAL A 184 8.80 18.95 -12.52
CA VAL A 184 9.17 20.34 -12.28
C VAL A 184 7.92 21.19 -12.11
N PRO A 185 7.81 21.99 -11.04
CA PRO A 185 6.68 22.88 -10.84
C PRO A 185 6.53 23.87 -12.00
N PRO A 186 5.29 24.15 -12.44
CA PRO A 186 5.05 25.20 -13.45
C PRO A 186 5.68 26.53 -13.00
N TYR A 187 6.43 27.18 -13.89
CA TYR A 187 7.14 28.43 -13.59
C TYR A 187 6.23 29.48 -12.94
N ASP A 188 5.00 29.62 -13.43
CA ASP A 188 4.06 30.62 -12.94
C ASP A 188 3.62 30.42 -11.48
N THR A 189 3.69 29.17 -10.97
CA THR A 189 3.34 28.87 -9.58
C THR A 189 4.45 29.14 -8.59
N VAL A 190 5.70 29.21 -9.06
CA VAL A 190 6.89 29.38 -8.21
C VAL A 190 7.69 30.66 -8.48
N LYS A 191 7.27 31.46 -9.49
CA LYS A 191 7.99 32.67 -9.91
C LYS A 191 8.00 33.80 -8.88
N VAL A 192 7.06 33.78 -7.93
CA VAL A 192 6.97 34.79 -6.86
C VAL A 192 7.07 34.06 -5.52
N VAL A 193 8.03 34.49 -4.71
CA VAL A 193 8.27 33.95 -3.37
C VAL A 193 8.48 35.12 -2.42
N THR A 194 7.97 35.04 -1.21
CA THR A 194 8.22 36.03 -0.16
C THR A 194 9.53 35.74 0.58
N VAL A 195 10.12 36.79 1.19
CA VAL A 195 11.30 36.64 2.06
C VAL A 195 11.02 35.68 3.20
N ASP A 196 9.82 35.75 3.79
CA ASP A 196 9.38 34.85 4.86
C ASP A 196 9.36 33.38 4.42
N GLN A 197 8.82 33.10 3.23
CA GLN A 197 8.84 31.74 2.65
C GLN A 197 10.25 31.23 2.42
N LEU A 198 11.19 32.08 1.98
CA LEU A 198 12.59 31.70 1.82
C LEU A 198 13.27 31.45 3.17
N ASN A 199 13.07 32.31 4.14
CA ASN A 199 13.62 32.15 5.48
C ASN A 199 13.09 30.90 6.17
N THR A 200 11.80 30.64 6.08
CA THR A 200 11.20 29.41 6.61
C THR A 200 11.78 28.14 5.97
N LYS A 201 12.07 28.18 4.66
CA LYS A 201 12.75 27.06 3.98
C LYS A 201 14.17 26.85 4.49
N ILE A 202 14.91 27.94 4.72
CA ILE A 202 16.30 27.89 5.22
C ILE A 202 16.34 27.41 6.67
N GLU A 203 15.52 27.99 7.55
CA GLU A 203 15.49 27.68 8.98
C GLU A 203 15.10 26.25 9.28
N ASN A 204 14.19 25.69 8.49
CA ASN A 204 13.69 24.34 8.72
C ASN A 204 14.41 23.27 7.90
N SER A 205 15.27 23.61 6.94
CA SER A 205 15.81 22.70 5.91
C SER A 205 14.67 21.84 5.28
N LYS A 206 13.45 22.37 5.29
CA LYS A 206 12.22 21.66 4.96
C LYS A 206 11.69 22.24 3.66
N MET A 207 12.06 21.65 2.55
CA MET A 207 11.28 21.86 1.33
C MET A 207 10.00 21.01 1.44
N GLN A 208 8.84 21.67 1.38
CA GLN A 208 7.60 20.93 1.15
C GLN A 208 7.66 20.38 -0.28
N THR A 209 7.98 19.12 -0.39
CA THR A 209 7.96 18.38 -1.66
C THR A 209 7.06 17.17 -1.46
N GLY A 210 5.97 17.13 -2.12
CA GLY A 210 5.19 15.91 -2.32
C GLY A 210 5.28 15.53 -3.79
N LYS A 211 5.16 14.29 -4.15
CA LYS A 211 5.12 13.85 -5.55
C LYS A 211 4.01 14.52 -6.37
N ARG A 212 3.17 15.34 -5.76
CA ARG A 212 2.09 16.09 -6.42
C ARG A 212 2.02 17.57 -6.09
N LEU A 213 2.90 18.19 -5.49
CA LEU A 213 3.00 19.64 -5.23
C LEU A 213 1.93 20.52 -5.91
N GLY A 214 0.65 20.20 -5.72
CA GLY A 214 -0.44 20.93 -6.33
C GLY A 214 -0.57 20.81 -7.86
N TYR A 215 0.22 19.98 -8.52
CA TYR A 215 0.15 19.74 -9.97
C TYR A 215 -0.92 18.71 -10.27
N LYS A 216 -1.69 18.98 -11.32
CA LYS A 216 -2.60 18.00 -11.91
C LYS A 216 -1.78 17.00 -12.73
N PHE A 217 -1.05 16.16 -12.06
CA PHE A 217 -0.37 15.04 -12.67
C PHE A 217 -1.17 13.77 -12.41
N ASN A 218 -1.48 13.04 -13.44
CA ASN A 218 -2.12 11.75 -13.38
C ASN A 218 -1.17 10.74 -14.00
N SER A 219 -0.57 9.85 -13.18
CA SER A 219 0.32 8.79 -13.69
C SER A 219 -0.38 7.81 -14.61
N ASP A 220 -1.71 7.87 -14.69
CA ASP A 220 -2.54 7.04 -15.56
C ASP A 220 -2.72 7.66 -16.96
N ASP A 221 -2.18 8.87 -17.19
CA ASP A 221 -2.26 9.60 -18.45
C ASP A 221 -1.01 9.37 -19.36
N ILE A 222 -0.10 8.44 -18.97
CA ILE A 222 1.09 8.04 -19.75
C ILE A 222 0.89 6.65 -20.32
#